data_c140fbe7c9a91d124c7d6ff80145f0b2
#
_entry.id   c140fbe7c9a91d124c7d6ff80145f0b2
#
_cell.length_a   1.000
_cell.length_b   1.000
_cell.length_c   1.000
_cell.angle_alpha   90.00
_cell.angle_beta   90.00
_cell.angle_gamma   90.00
#
_symmetry.space_group_name_H-M   'P 1'
#
loop_
_entity.id
_entity.type
_entity.pdbx_description
1 polymer ?
#
loop_
_entity_poly.entity_id
_entity_poly.type
_entity_poly.pdbx_seq_one_letter_code
_entity_poly.pdbx_strand_id
1 'polypeptide(L)'
;MKKKHDHFAFLDRSRADPEVYPLEVRRSEFREIYKPFAEEDAADQAERCLDCGNPYCEWKCPVHNYIPNWLKLAGEGRIMEAADLCHETNSLPEVCGRICPQDRLCEQACTLATGFGAVTIGAIERYIVDEALKQGWRPDLSNVQTRPWSVGIVGAGPAGLACADVLTRNGISVTVYDRYPEIGGLLSFGIP
;
A
#
# COMPACT_ATOMS: atom_id res chain seq x y z
N MET A 1 -23.63 12.65 -7.42
CA MET A 1 -22.74 13.22 -8.47
C MET A 1 -21.32 12.82 -8.13
N LYS A 2 -20.55 12.20 -9.04
CA LYS A 2 -19.13 11.92 -8.78
C LYS A 2 -18.40 13.26 -8.60
N LYS A 3 -17.68 13.42 -7.50
CA LYS A 3 -16.83 14.58 -7.24
C LYS A 3 -15.76 14.62 -8.35
N LYS A 4 -15.63 15.73 -9.06
CA LYS A 4 -14.61 15.87 -10.09
C LYS A 4 -13.27 16.06 -9.38
N HIS A 5 -12.25 15.32 -9.80
CA HIS A 5 -10.89 15.48 -9.26
C HIS A 5 -10.39 16.90 -9.50
N ASP A 6 -9.87 17.52 -8.45
CA ASP A 6 -9.30 18.87 -8.51
C ASP A 6 -7.77 18.79 -8.55
N HIS A 7 -7.18 18.97 -9.71
CA HIS A 7 -5.73 18.95 -9.92
C HIS A 7 -4.98 20.09 -9.21
N PHE A 8 -5.70 21.06 -8.65
CA PHE A 8 -5.12 22.20 -7.93
C PHE A 8 -5.34 22.13 -6.41
N ALA A 9 -5.94 21.05 -5.91
CA ALA A 9 -6.22 20.87 -4.49
C ALA A 9 -4.96 21.03 -3.60
N PHE A 10 -3.76 20.74 -4.13
CA PHE A 10 -2.50 20.90 -3.43
C PHE A 10 -2.15 22.36 -3.09
N LEU A 11 -2.78 23.36 -3.71
CA LEU A 11 -2.60 24.77 -3.41
C LEU A 11 -3.31 25.16 -2.10
N ASP A 12 -4.45 24.53 -1.84
CA ASP A 12 -5.30 24.83 -0.68
C ASP A 12 -5.08 23.82 0.46
N ARG A 13 -4.49 22.67 0.17
CA ARG A 13 -4.24 21.58 1.11
C ARG A 13 -2.75 21.30 1.25
N SER A 14 -2.21 21.61 2.41
CA SER A 14 -0.83 21.28 2.75
C SER A 14 -0.65 19.76 2.96
N ARG A 15 0.58 19.26 2.79
CA ARG A 15 0.93 17.91 3.21
C ARG A 15 0.67 17.74 4.70
N ALA A 16 -0.04 16.70 5.06
CA ALA A 16 -0.20 16.24 6.42
C ALA A 16 0.27 14.79 6.54
N ASP A 17 1.19 14.55 7.46
CA ASP A 17 1.64 13.19 7.79
C ASP A 17 0.75 12.61 8.91
N PRO A 18 0.63 11.27 9.01
CA PRO A 18 -0.11 10.63 10.09
C PRO A 18 0.41 11.07 11.46
N GLU A 19 -0.50 11.31 12.41
CA GLU A 19 -0.12 11.62 13.78
C GLU A 19 0.64 10.46 14.42
N VAL A 20 1.55 10.82 15.32
CA VAL A 20 2.30 9.85 16.12
C VAL A 20 1.61 9.66 17.46
N TYR A 21 1.52 8.41 17.96
CA TYR A 21 1.03 8.15 19.30
C TYR A 21 1.94 8.81 20.37
N PRO A 22 1.39 9.26 21.50
CA PRO A 22 2.16 9.84 22.60
C PRO A 22 3.30 8.91 23.03
N LEU A 23 4.41 9.52 23.50
CA LEU A 23 5.61 8.77 23.86
C LEU A 23 5.34 7.72 24.95
N GLU A 24 4.49 8.03 25.92
CA GLU A 24 4.09 7.13 27.02
C GLU A 24 3.42 5.88 26.49
N VAL A 25 2.53 6.04 25.50
CA VAL A 25 1.83 4.92 24.83
C VAL A 25 2.85 4.06 24.07
N ARG A 26 3.72 4.68 23.29
CA ARG A 26 4.74 3.97 22.49
C ARG A 26 5.77 3.22 23.35
N ARG A 27 6.00 3.65 24.58
CA ARG A 27 6.93 2.99 25.54
C ARG A 27 6.28 1.84 26.31
N SER A 28 4.97 1.86 26.45
CA SER A 28 4.23 0.87 27.26
C SER A 28 3.55 -0.21 26.42
N GLU A 29 3.37 0.02 25.12
CA GLU A 29 2.61 -0.87 24.24
C GLU A 29 3.39 -1.17 22.95
N PHE A 30 3.32 -2.44 22.51
CA PHE A 30 3.82 -2.87 21.20
C PHE A 30 2.74 -2.65 20.14
N ARG A 31 2.58 -1.40 19.74
CA ARG A 31 1.68 -1.00 18.65
C ARG A 31 2.44 -0.17 17.62
N GLU A 32 1.83 0.02 16.47
CA GLU A 32 2.38 0.90 15.45
C GLU A 32 2.56 2.33 16.00
N ILE A 33 3.64 2.98 15.58
CA ILE A 33 4.00 4.33 16.05
C ILE A 33 3.04 5.38 15.51
N TYR A 34 2.64 5.24 14.23
CA TYR A 34 1.77 6.18 13.55
C TYR A 34 0.31 5.74 13.67
N LYS A 35 -0.57 6.69 13.94
CA LYS A 35 -2.01 6.49 13.86
C LYS A 35 -2.43 6.26 12.40
N PRO A 36 -3.49 5.49 12.13
CA PRO A 36 -4.08 5.46 10.80
C PRO A 36 -4.69 6.82 10.47
N PHE A 37 -4.75 7.17 9.19
CA PHE A 37 -5.57 8.31 8.76
C PHE A 37 -7.05 8.05 9.04
N ALA A 38 -7.79 9.10 9.38
CA ALA A 38 -9.23 9.11 9.24
C ALA A 38 -9.61 9.15 7.74
N GLU A 39 -10.84 8.77 7.42
CA GLU A 39 -11.33 8.74 6.03
C GLU A 39 -11.19 10.10 5.34
N GLU A 40 -11.57 11.18 6.02
CA GLU A 40 -11.49 12.53 5.49
C GLU A 40 -10.04 12.96 5.25
N ASP A 41 -9.13 12.66 6.18
CA ASP A 41 -7.70 12.98 6.04
C ASP A 41 -7.07 12.22 4.88
N ALA A 42 -7.37 10.92 4.75
CA ALA A 42 -6.88 10.11 3.65
C ALA A 42 -7.37 10.62 2.30
N ALA A 43 -8.64 10.96 2.18
CA ALA A 43 -9.23 11.52 0.97
C ALA A 43 -8.61 12.88 0.64
N ASP A 44 -8.45 13.76 1.62
CA ASP A 44 -7.85 15.08 1.44
C ASP A 44 -6.39 14.99 0.98
N GLN A 45 -5.61 14.10 1.56
CA GLN A 45 -4.23 13.90 1.13
C GLN A 45 -4.14 13.22 -0.25
N ALA A 46 -5.05 12.31 -0.58
CA ALA A 46 -5.13 11.69 -1.90
C ALA A 46 -5.50 12.70 -3.00
N GLU A 47 -6.42 13.61 -2.73
CA GLU A 47 -6.82 14.67 -3.67
C GLU A 47 -5.69 15.65 -4.03
N ARG A 48 -4.60 15.71 -3.24
CA ARG A 48 -3.40 16.50 -3.60
C ARG A 48 -2.67 15.95 -4.83
N CYS A 49 -2.96 14.73 -5.25
CA CYS A 49 -2.32 14.12 -6.42
C CYS A 49 -2.68 14.89 -7.71
N LEU A 50 -1.66 15.21 -8.51
CA LEU A 50 -1.85 15.92 -9.80
C LEU A 50 -2.38 15.02 -10.92
N ASP A 51 -2.51 13.71 -10.70
CA ASP A 51 -2.85 12.74 -11.75
C ASP A 51 -1.91 12.88 -12.96
N CYS A 52 -0.60 12.85 -12.72
CA CYS A 52 0.43 13.14 -13.71
C CYS A 52 0.36 12.14 -14.87
N GLY A 53 0.32 12.63 -16.12
CA GLY A 53 0.44 11.79 -17.32
C GLY A 53 1.82 11.10 -17.44
N ASN A 54 2.80 11.56 -16.67
CA ASN A 54 4.12 10.98 -16.53
C ASN A 54 4.42 10.76 -15.04
N PRO A 55 3.94 9.64 -14.44
CA PRO A 55 3.96 9.44 -13.00
C PRO A 55 5.33 8.98 -12.50
N TYR A 56 6.22 9.92 -12.19
CA TYR A 56 7.55 9.60 -11.65
C TYR A 56 7.51 8.77 -10.36
N CYS A 57 6.46 8.93 -9.54
CA CYS A 57 6.25 8.11 -8.35
C CYS A 57 6.06 6.62 -8.69
N GLU A 58 5.31 6.30 -9.75
CA GLU A 58 5.14 4.96 -10.26
C GLU A 58 6.45 4.40 -10.82
N TRP A 59 7.16 5.19 -11.61
CA TRP A 59 8.44 4.75 -12.19
C TRP A 59 9.51 4.52 -11.14
N LYS A 60 9.49 5.28 -10.04
CA LYS A 60 10.44 5.13 -8.95
C LYS A 60 10.07 3.99 -7.99
N CYS A 61 8.83 3.51 -8.04
CA CYS A 61 8.37 2.36 -7.28
C CYS A 61 9.00 1.07 -7.84
N PRO A 62 9.69 0.24 -7.04
CA PRO A 62 10.32 -0.99 -7.53
C PRO A 62 9.35 -2.00 -8.13
N VAL A 63 8.07 -1.94 -7.76
CA VAL A 63 6.99 -2.80 -8.29
C VAL A 63 6.08 -2.07 -9.28
N HIS A 64 6.44 -0.85 -9.69
CA HIS A 64 5.67 -0.02 -10.62
C HIS A 64 4.17 0.03 -10.30
N ASN A 65 3.85 0.29 -9.03
CA ASN A 65 2.47 0.32 -8.57
C ASN A 65 1.73 1.53 -9.13
N TYR A 66 0.47 1.37 -9.53
CA TYR A 66 -0.39 2.36 -10.17
C TYR A 66 -0.80 3.50 -9.22
N ILE A 67 0.20 4.21 -8.69
CA ILE A 67 0.04 5.17 -7.59
C ILE A 67 -0.99 6.26 -7.89
N PRO A 68 -0.94 7.00 -9.00
CA PRO A 68 -1.94 8.05 -9.26
C PRO A 68 -3.36 7.49 -9.36
N ASN A 69 -3.51 6.29 -9.91
CA ASN A 69 -4.81 5.68 -10.16
C ASN A 69 -5.51 5.31 -8.85
N TRP A 70 -4.82 4.61 -7.92
CA TRP A 70 -5.44 4.29 -6.64
C TRP A 70 -5.53 5.50 -5.69
N LEU A 71 -4.66 6.51 -5.80
CA LEU A 71 -4.84 7.79 -5.10
C LEU A 71 -6.16 8.45 -5.49
N LYS A 72 -6.45 8.49 -6.79
CA LYS A 72 -7.72 9.01 -7.29
C LYS A 72 -8.93 8.24 -6.73
N LEU A 73 -8.86 6.90 -6.75
CA LEU A 73 -9.92 6.07 -6.18
C LEU A 73 -10.09 6.30 -4.68
N ALA A 74 -9.00 6.46 -3.93
CA ALA A 74 -9.04 6.79 -2.51
C ALA A 74 -9.70 8.16 -2.25
N GLY A 75 -9.33 9.18 -3.03
CA GLY A 75 -9.97 10.50 -2.96
C GLY A 75 -11.46 10.49 -3.31
N GLU A 76 -11.91 9.52 -4.13
CA GLU A 76 -13.32 9.29 -4.46
C GLU A 76 -14.05 8.41 -3.43
N GLY A 77 -13.36 7.89 -2.38
CA GLY A 77 -13.94 6.95 -1.40
C GLY A 77 -14.15 5.53 -1.94
N ARG A 78 -13.57 5.17 -3.07
CA ARG A 78 -13.70 3.86 -3.75
C ARG A 78 -12.61 2.91 -3.24
N ILE A 79 -12.65 2.61 -1.95
CA ILE A 79 -11.57 1.92 -1.25
C ILE A 79 -11.34 0.48 -1.73
N MET A 80 -12.43 -0.27 -2.03
CA MET A 80 -12.31 -1.64 -2.54
C MET A 80 -11.59 -1.68 -3.89
N GLU A 81 -11.96 -0.80 -4.82
CA GLU A 81 -11.31 -0.70 -6.12
C GLU A 81 -9.87 -0.18 -6.02
N ALA A 82 -9.60 0.72 -5.06
CA ALA A 82 -8.24 1.16 -4.77
C ALA A 82 -7.37 0.00 -4.25
N ALA A 83 -7.92 -0.86 -3.38
CA ALA A 83 -7.22 -2.03 -2.87
C ALA A 83 -6.93 -3.06 -3.98
N ASP A 84 -7.88 -3.34 -4.87
CA ASP A 84 -7.66 -4.18 -6.04
C ASP A 84 -6.47 -3.67 -6.85
N LEU A 85 -6.43 -2.38 -7.10
CA LEU A 85 -5.39 -1.76 -7.91
C LEU A 85 -4.02 -1.71 -7.19
N CYS A 86 -4.00 -1.48 -5.86
CA CYS A 86 -2.79 -1.59 -5.05
C CYS A 86 -2.16 -2.98 -5.16
N HIS A 87 -3.00 -4.03 -5.16
CA HIS A 87 -2.55 -5.42 -5.21
C HIS A 87 -2.26 -5.94 -6.62
N GLU A 88 -2.51 -5.19 -7.67
CA GLU A 88 -2.29 -5.68 -9.03
C GLU A 88 -0.81 -5.94 -9.32
N THR A 89 0.06 -5.05 -8.92
CA THR A 89 1.52 -5.19 -9.10
C THR A 89 2.28 -5.45 -7.81
N ASN A 90 1.66 -5.27 -6.65
CA ASN A 90 2.28 -5.40 -5.34
C ASN A 90 1.57 -6.46 -4.51
N SER A 91 2.29 -7.50 -4.09
CA SER A 91 1.71 -8.57 -3.26
C SER A 91 1.52 -8.18 -1.79
N LEU A 92 2.18 -7.12 -1.31
CA LEU A 92 2.23 -6.72 0.11
C LEU A 92 2.13 -5.20 0.27
N PRO A 93 1.08 -4.54 -0.26
CA PRO A 93 0.97 -3.08 -0.17
C PRO A 93 0.79 -2.61 1.29
N GLU A 94 0.19 -3.42 2.18
CA GLU A 94 0.09 -3.14 3.62
C GLU A 94 1.47 -3.03 4.28
N VAL A 95 2.45 -3.77 3.80
CA VAL A 95 3.84 -3.71 4.27
C VAL A 95 4.55 -2.51 3.65
N CYS A 96 4.38 -2.30 2.35
CA CYS A 96 5.00 -1.18 1.63
C CYS A 96 4.57 0.17 2.19
N GLY A 97 3.28 0.35 2.50
CA GLY A 97 2.76 1.57 3.11
C GLY A 97 3.36 1.88 4.49
N ARG A 98 3.96 0.88 5.16
CA ARG A 98 4.54 1.02 6.50
C ARG A 98 6.07 1.16 6.51
N ILE A 99 6.78 0.40 5.66
CA ILE A 99 8.23 0.24 5.81
C ILE A 99 9.06 0.63 4.59
N CYS A 100 8.46 0.84 3.42
CA CYS A 100 9.21 1.37 2.29
C CYS A 100 9.85 2.73 2.63
N PRO A 101 11.08 2.99 2.22
CA PRO A 101 11.69 4.31 2.33
C PRO A 101 11.09 5.26 1.27
N GLN A 102 9.83 5.68 1.46
CA GLN A 102 9.08 6.49 0.50
C GLN A 102 9.79 7.81 0.20
N ASP A 103 10.50 8.36 1.19
CA ASP A 103 11.36 9.55 1.08
C ASP A 103 12.51 9.40 0.09
N ARG A 104 12.84 8.19 -0.33
CA ARG A 104 13.85 7.86 -1.35
C ARG A 104 13.26 7.23 -2.60
N LEU A 105 11.99 6.87 -2.58
CA LEU A 105 11.27 6.19 -3.66
C LEU A 105 10.14 7.08 -4.20
N CYS A 106 8.90 6.61 -4.05
CA CYS A 106 7.73 7.23 -4.68
C CYS A 106 7.49 8.68 -4.23
N GLU A 107 7.61 8.99 -2.93
CA GLU A 107 7.39 10.34 -2.43
C GLU A 107 8.50 11.30 -2.85
N GLN A 108 9.78 10.86 -2.84
CA GLN A 108 10.87 11.67 -3.37
C GLN A 108 10.65 12.05 -4.84
N ALA A 109 10.11 11.11 -5.63
CA ALA A 109 9.88 11.30 -7.05
C ALA A 109 8.56 12.03 -7.37
N CYS A 110 7.75 12.32 -6.36
CA CYS A 110 6.50 13.05 -6.55
C CYS A 110 6.78 14.45 -7.11
N THR A 111 6.04 14.86 -8.14
CA THR A 111 6.17 16.21 -8.72
C THR A 111 5.98 17.32 -7.70
N LEU A 112 5.15 17.10 -6.67
CA LEU A 112 4.94 18.06 -5.59
C LEU A 112 6.05 18.09 -4.53
N ALA A 113 7.00 17.15 -4.56
CA ALA A 113 8.07 17.08 -3.56
C ALA A 113 8.86 18.39 -3.43
N THR A 114 9.01 19.10 -4.55
CA THR A 114 9.69 20.40 -4.58
C THR A 114 8.68 21.52 -4.45
N GLY A 115 8.66 22.20 -3.32
CA GLY A 115 7.88 23.42 -3.07
C GLY A 115 6.54 23.22 -2.38
N PHE A 116 5.84 22.10 -2.58
CA PHE A 116 4.51 21.87 -2.00
C PHE A 116 4.44 20.68 -1.03
N GLY A 117 5.51 19.91 -0.92
CA GLY A 117 5.55 18.65 -0.19
C GLY A 117 4.87 17.52 -0.99
N ALA A 118 5.52 16.37 -1.09
CA ALA A 118 4.99 15.20 -1.76
C ALA A 118 3.60 14.80 -1.23
N VAL A 119 2.83 14.08 -2.05
CA VAL A 119 1.66 13.35 -1.54
C VAL A 119 2.13 12.30 -0.53
N THR A 120 1.40 12.10 0.56
CA THR A 120 1.69 11.07 1.59
C THR A 120 1.32 9.68 1.09
N ILE A 121 2.05 9.22 0.07
CA ILE A 121 1.73 8.02 -0.72
C ILE A 121 1.67 6.78 0.18
N GLY A 122 2.70 6.56 0.99
CA GLY A 122 2.76 5.38 1.86
C GLY A 122 1.64 5.34 2.90
N ALA A 123 1.32 6.47 3.52
CA ALA A 123 0.24 6.53 4.51
C ALA A 123 -1.14 6.27 3.90
N ILE A 124 -1.36 6.71 2.66
CA ILE A 124 -2.62 6.46 1.93
C ILE A 124 -2.67 5.00 1.47
N GLU A 125 -1.57 4.43 0.97
CA GLU A 125 -1.48 3.00 0.62
C GLU A 125 -1.86 2.12 1.83
N ARG A 126 -1.27 2.41 3.00
CA ARG A 126 -1.62 1.76 4.25
C ARG A 126 -3.11 1.89 4.58
N TYR A 127 -3.67 3.11 4.51
CA TYR A 127 -5.07 3.38 4.79
C TYR A 127 -6.00 2.57 3.87
N ILE A 128 -5.74 2.57 2.56
CA ILE A 128 -6.54 1.82 1.58
C ILE A 128 -6.61 0.35 1.97
N VAL A 129 -5.47 -0.28 2.22
CA VAL A 129 -5.41 -1.71 2.48
C VAL A 129 -6.01 -2.06 3.84
N ASP A 130 -5.67 -1.32 4.89
CA ASP A 130 -6.22 -1.55 6.22
C ASP A 130 -7.74 -1.42 6.23
N GLU A 131 -8.28 -0.40 5.55
CA GLU A 131 -9.71 -0.17 5.49
C GLU A 131 -10.44 -1.21 4.63
N ALA A 132 -9.86 -1.56 3.48
CA ALA A 132 -10.42 -2.61 2.64
C ALA A 132 -10.47 -3.97 3.36
N LEU A 133 -9.40 -4.34 4.07
CA LEU A 133 -9.36 -5.59 4.85
C LEU A 133 -10.41 -5.59 5.98
N LYS A 134 -10.61 -4.47 6.69
CA LYS A 134 -11.67 -4.31 7.70
C LYS A 134 -13.06 -4.49 7.10
N GLN A 135 -13.28 -4.00 5.88
CA GLN A 135 -14.54 -4.17 5.15
C GLN A 135 -14.70 -5.54 4.51
N GLY A 136 -13.74 -6.45 4.71
CA GLY A 136 -13.82 -7.84 4.24
C GLY A 136 -13.26 -8.06 2.83
N TRP A 137 -12.50 -7.10 2.28
CA TRP A 137 -11.83 -7.28 1.00
C TRP A 137 -10.96 -8.54 1.00
N ARG A 138 -10.97 -9.25 -0.10
CA ARG A 138 -10.08 -10.39 -0.38
C ARG A 138 -9.78 -10.40 -1.87
N PRO A 139 -8.58 -10.84 -2.30
CA PRO A 139 -8.28 -10.99 -3.71
C PRO A 139 -9.24 -11.98 -4.38
N ASP A 140 -9.81 -11.59 -5.52
CA ASP A 140 -10.69 -12.45 -6.30
C ASP A 140 -9.86 -13.37 -7.21
N LEU A 141 -9.86 -14.65 -6.88
CA LEU A 141 -9.19 -15.70 -7.65
C LEU A 141 -10.17 -16.55 -8.47
N SER A 142 -11.44 -16.18 -8.55
CA SER A 142 -12.50 -16.99 -9.19
C SER A 142 -12.24 -17.24 -10.69
N ASN A 143 -11.55 -16.33 -11.36
CA ASN A 143 -11.20 -16.41 -12.77
C ASN A 143 -9.83 -17.06 -13.04
N VAL A 144 -9.11 -17.49 -11.99
CA VAL A 144 -7.79 -18.08 -12.13
C VAL A 144 -7.90 -19.53 -12.62
N GLN A 145 -7.36 -19.82 -13.77
CA GLN A 145 -7.32 -21.17 -14.32
C GLN A 145 -6.20 -21.97 -13.66
N THR A 146 -6.55 -23.05 -12.99
CA THR A 146 -5.58 -23.97 -12.37
C THR A 146 -4.69 -24.61 -13.44
N ARG A 147 -3.38 -24.60 -13.19
CA ARG A 147 -2.36 -25.24 -14.00
C ARG A 147 -1.89 -26.55 -13.38
N PRO A 148 -1.35 -27.50 -14.17
CA PRO A 148 -0.93 -28.82 -13.66
C PRO A 148 0.40 -28.78 -12.89
N TRP A 149 0.89 -27.61 -12.53
CA TRP A 149 2.18 -27.44 -11.87
C TRP A 149 2.02 -27.13 -10.38
N SER A 150 3.00 -27.57 -9.62
CA SER A 150 3.12 -27.22 -8.21
C SER A 150 4.55 -26.73 -7.90
N VAL A 151 4.66 -25.78 -6.97
CA VAL A 151 5.92 -25.19 -6.55
C VAL A 151 6.03 -25.23 -5.03
N GLY A 152 7.17 -25.70 -4.53
CA GLY A 152 7.54 -25.59 -3.13
C GLY A 152 8.42 -24.35 -2.93
N ILE A 153 8.05 -23.49 -1.96
CA ILE A 153 8.82 -22.31 -1.57
C ILE A 153 9.41 -22.55 -0.19
N VAL A 154 10.69 -22.32 -0.03
CA VAL A 154 11.39 -22.42 1.27
C VAL A 154 11.59 -21.03 1.82
N GLY A 155 10.91 -20.74 2.92
CA GLY A 155 10.87 -19.45 3.62
C GLY A 155 9.55 -18.71 3.45
N ALA A 156 8.85 -18.45 4.56
CA ALA A 156 7.60 -17.71 4.63
C ALA A 156 7.80 -16.23 5.00
N GLY A 157 8.95 -15.66 4.69
CA GLY A 157 9.21 -14.22 4.78
C GLY A 157 8.58 -13.46 3.60
N PRO A 158 8.76 -12.12 3.53
CA PRO A 158 8.10 -11.28 2.52
C PRO A 158 8.38 -11.73 1.08
N ALA A 159 9.60 -12.16 0.78
CA ALA A 159 9.97 -12.64 -0.55
C ALA A 159 9.23 -13.94 -0.93
N GLY A 160 9.16 -14.89 0.01
CA GLY A 160 8.45 -16.16 -0.20
C GLY A 160 6.94 -15.96 -0.31
N LEU A 161 6.37 -15.09 0.51
CA LEU A 161 4.95 -14.74 0.47
C LEU A 161 4.57 -14.04 -0.83
N ALA A 162 5.37 -13.07 -1.29
CA ALA A 162 5.15 -12.40 -2.57
C ALA A 162 5.26 -13.38 -3.75
N CYS A 163 6.24 -14.29 -3.73
CA CYS A 163 6.38 -15.34 -4.73
C CYS A 163 5.15 -16.27 -4.73
N ALA A 164 4.67 -16.66 -3.55
CA ALA A 164 3.48 -17.51 -3.42
C ALA A 164 2.23 -16.83 -3.98
N ASP A 165 2.02 -15.55 -3.67
CA ASP A 165 0.91 -14.76 -4.18
C ASP A 165 0.92 -14.72 -5.72
N VAL A 166 2.03 -14.31 -6.32
CA VAL A 166 2.16 -14.22 -7.79
C VAL A 166 1.92 -15.57 -8.46
N LEU A 167 2.48 -16.66 -7.94
CA LEU A 167 2.28 -18.00 -8.50
C LEU A 167 0.81 -18.44 -8.40
N THR A 168 0.18 -18.20 -7.25
CA THR A 168 -1.24 -18.54 -7.01
C THR A 168 -2.15 -17.78 -7.97
N ARG A 169 -1.93 -16.49 -8.15
CA ARG A 169 -2.67 -15.66 -9.14
C ARG A 169 -2.49 -16.15 -10.57
N ASN A 170 -1.40 -16.86 -10.85
CA ASN A 170 -1.16 -17.51 -12.16
C ASN A 170 -1.64 -18.97 -12.23
N GLY A 171 -2.39 -19.44 -11.25
CA GLY A 171 -3.02 -20.76 -11.21
C GLY A 171 -2.07 -21.90 -10.86
N ILE A 172 -0.91 -21.61 -10.30
CA ILE A 172 0.08 -22.59 -9.88
C ILE A 172 -0.18 -22.94 -8.41
N SER A 173 -0.25 -24.23 -8.10
CA SER A 173 -0.37 -24.71 -6.73
C SER A 173 0.94 -24.46 -5.96
N VAL A 174 0.84 -23.84 -4.78
CA VAL A 174 2.01 -23.47 -3.99
C VAL A 174 1.96 -24.09 -2.60
N THR A 175 3.10 -24.63 -2.15
CA THR A 175 3.32 -25.01 -0.75
C THR A 175 4.51 -24.24 -0.22
N VAL A 176 4.29 -23.48 0.87
CA VAL A 176 5.35 -22.71 1.54
C VAL A 176 5.83 -23.51 2.76
N TYR A 177 7.12 -23.70 2.87
CA TYR A 177 7.79 -24.37 3.99
C TYR A 177 8.58 -23.35 4.79
N ASP A 178 8.39 -23.31 6.09
CA ASP A 178 9.21 -22.51 6.99
C ASP A 178 9.63 -23.33 8.21
N ARG A 179 10.75 -22.94 8.81
CA ARG A 179 11.23 -23.56 10.05
C ARG A 179 10.48 -23.07 11.31
N TYR A 180 9.83 -21.92 11.19
CA TYR A 180 9.04 -21.34 12.28
C TYR A 180 7.55 -21.67 12.10
N PRO A 181 6.81 -21.79 13.20
CA PRO A 181 5.37 -22.08 13.15
C PRO A 181 4.53 -20.88 12.64
N GLU A 182 5.11 -19.69 12.67
CA GLU A 182 4.46 -18.45 12.24
C GLU A 182 5.06 -17.95 10.93
N ILE A 183 4.20 -17.51 10.03
CA ILE A 183 4.59 -16.89 8.75
C ILE A 183 4.97 -15.43 8.96
N GLY A 184 5.70 -14.86 8.00
CA GLY A 184 6.07 -13.44 7.98
C GLY A 184 7.58 -13.21 8.03
N GLY A 185 8.35 -14.12 8.64
CA GLY A 185 9.80 -13.94 8.79
C GLY A 185 10.14 -12.62 9.48
N LEU A 186 10.96 -11.77 8.86
CA LEU A 186 11.31 -10.47 9.43
C LEU A 186 10.13 -9.49 9.55
N LEU A 187 9.02 -9.73 8.88
CA LEU A 187 7.80 -8.94 9.11
C LEU A 187 7.27 -9.14 10.54
N SER A 188 7.41 -10.35 11.09
CA SER A 188 6.96 -10.70 12.44
C SER A 188 8.06 -10.53 13.50
N PHE A 189 9.33 -10.70 13.13
CA PHE A 189 10.44 -10.78 14.09
C PHE A 189 11.43 -9.62 13.99
N GLY A 190 11.33 -8.73 13.02
CA GLY A 190 12.36 -7.74 12.77
C GLY A 190 11.86 -6.31 12.48
N ILE A 191 10.57 -6.09 12.35
CA ILE A 191 9.99 -4.76 12.16
C ILE A 191 9.52 -4.25 13.52
N PRO A 192 9.99 -3.05 13.95
CA PRO A 192 9.59 -2.47 15.23
C PRO A 192 8.12 -2.04 15.26
#